data_4cfb9bb881843cfa3fa378d46b351714
#
_entry.id   4cfb9bb881843cfa3fa378d46b351714
#
_cell.length_a   1.000
_cell.length_b   1.000
_cell.length_c   1.000
_cell.angle_alpha   90.00
_cell.angle_beta   90.00
_cell.angle_gamma   90.00
#
_symmetry.space_group_name_H-M   'P 1'
#
loop_
_entity.id
_entity.type
_entity.pdbx_description
1 polymer ?
#
loop_
_entity_poly.entity_id
_entity_poly.type
_entity_poly.pdbx_seq_one_letter_code
_entity_poly.pdbx_strand_id
1 'polypeptide(L)'
;MKKERNKNPIQPVSGTKVPRFAGPSTFARLPELRDVESCDVAIVGIPFDAGTSYRPGARFGPMSIRQASRHLRTNYHPSYDVEPFKVQQVADAGDITCNPFNIDEAIKQIEEGANELLDRVGGIISLGGDHTIALPLLRAVNKMNNGPVALVHFDAHLDTWDTYFGAPYTH
;
A
#
# COMPACT_ATOMS: atom_id res chain seq x y z
N MET A 1 20.93 3.55 8.58
CA MET A 1 20.70 4.35 9.82
C MET A 1 19.28 4.12 10.27
N LYS A 2 19.01 3.63 11.48
CA LYS A 2 17.65 3.58 12.02
C LYS A 2 17.24 5.04 12.27
N LYS A 3 16.26 5.55 11.50
CA LYS A 3 15.63 6.84 11.80
C LYS A 3 15.05 6.78 13.22
N GLU A 4 15.27 7.81 14.04
CA GLU A 4 14.60 7.90 15.34
C GLU A 4 13.09 7.88 15.14
N ARG A 5 12.42 7.00 15.89
CA ARG A 5 10.95 6.91 15.83
C ARG A 5 10.34 8.21 16.31
N ASN A 6 9.32 8.68 15.62
CA ASN A 6 8.55 9.84 16.04
C ASN A 6 7.93 9.57 17.43
N LYS A 7 8.30 10.39 18.43
CA LYS A 7 7.83 10.20 19.82
C LYS A 7 6.34 10.50 19.99
N ASN A 8 5.75 11.28 19.08
CA ASN A 8 4.34 11.67 19.11
C ASN A 8 3.71 11.55 17.70
N PRO A 9 3.34 10.35 17.26
CA PRO A 9 2.73 10.17 15.95
C PRO A 9 1.43 10.95 15.81
N ILE A 10 1.22 11.58 14.65
CA ILE A 10 -0.05 12.21 14.31
C ILE A 10 -1.10 11.11 14.15
N GLN A 11 -2.16 11.22 14.92
CA GLN A 11 -3.19 10.19 15.01
C GLN A 11 -4.25 10.33 13.91
N PRO A 12 -4.93 9.24 13.52
CA PRO A 12 -6.11 9.30 12.67
C PRO A 12 -7.18 10.23 13.26
N VAL A 13 -7.98 10.83 12.40
CA VAL A 13 -9.12 11.64 12.81
C VAL A 13 -10.12 10.75 13.57
N SER A 14 -10.34 11.05 14.86
CA SER A 14 -11.21 10.27 15.73
C SER A 14 -12.67 10.24 15.27
N GLY A 15 -13.22 9.05 15.11
CA GLY A 15 -14.64 8.83 14.80
C GLY A 15 -15.62 9.25 15.91
N THR A 16 -15.10 9.57 17.12
CA THR A 16 -15.90 10.11 18.23
C THR A 16 -15.97 11.63 18.24
N LYS A 17 -15.04 12.32 17.54
CA LYS A 17 -14.98 13.78 17.43
C LYS A 17 -15.54 14.28 16.09
N VAL A 18 -15.29 13.57 15.02
CA VAL A 18 -15.76 13.91 13.66
C VAL A 18 -16.53 12.72 13.10
N PRO A 19 -17.76 12.90 12.61
CA PRO A 19 -18.55 11.80 12.04
C PRO A 19 -17.79 11.06 10.96
N ARG A 20 -17.96 9.72 10.87
CA ARG A 20 -17.20 8.87 9.95
C ARG A 20 -17.44 9.14 8.47
N PHE A 21 -18.55 9.77 8.11
CA PHE A 21 -18.85 10.22 6.75
C PHE A 21 -18.17 11.55 6.38
N ALA A 22 -17.53 12.24 7.33
CA ALA A 22 -16.83 13.50 7.14
C ALA A 22 -15.31 13.35 7.39
N GLY A 23 -14.53 14.38 7.06
CA GLY A 23 -13.07 14.40 7.22
C GLY A 23 -12.32 13.75 6.05
N PRO A 24 -11.03 13.44 6.21
CA PRO A 24 -10.18 12.96 5.13
C PRO A 24 -10.64 11.62 4.58
N SER A 25 -10.42 11.41 3.28
CA SER A 25 -10.74 10.16 2.58
C SER A 25 -9.56 9.17 2.55
N THR A 26 -8.56 9.40 3.37
CA THR A 26 -7.39 8.53 3.55
C THR A 26 -7.75 7.24 4.27
N PHE A 27 -6.87 6.23 4.17
CA PHE A 27 -7.04 4.96 4.90
C PHE A 27 -7.15 5.24 6.41
N ALA A 28 -8.15 4.66 7.06
CA ALA A 28 -8.45 4.86 8.49
C ALA A 28 -8.49 6.35 8.93
N ARG A 29 -8.63 7.29 8.00
CA ARG A 29 -8.58 8.74 8.24
C ARG A 29 -7.23 9.20 8.80
N LEU A 30 -6.15 8.53 8.40
CA LEU A 30 -4.77 8.87 8.70
C LEU A 30 -4.39 10.24 8.08
N PRO A 31 -3.32 10.90 8.61
CA PRO A 31 -2.74 12.04 7.93
C PRO A 31 -2.23 11.63 6.53
N GLU A 32 -2.17 12.57 5.60
CA GLU A 32 -1.47 12.36 4.34
C GLU A 32 0.05 12.37 4.57
N LEU A 33 0.81 11.68 3.72
CA LEU A 33 2.27 11.62 3.85
C LEU A 33 2.93 12.99 3.82
N ARG A 34 2.34 13.97 3.12
CA ARG A 34 2.86 15.35 3.08
C ARG A 34 2.67 16.13 4.39
N ASP A 35 1.80 15.67 5.27
CA ASP A 35 1.46 16.33 6.53
C ASP A 35 2.29 15.82 7.73
N VAL A 36 3.22 14.89 7.48
CA VAL A 36 4.10 14.30 8.50
C VAL A 36 5.57 14.56 8.17
N GLU A 37 6.37 14.86 9.20
CA GLU A 37 7.81 15.09 9.04
C GLU A 37 8.60 13.82 8.77
N SER A 38 8.17 12.71 9.35
CA SER A 38 8.75 11.37 9.15
C SER A 38 7.64 10.34 9.15
N CYS A 39 7.84 9.23 8.44
CA CYS A 39 6.84 8.17 8.31
C CYS A 39 7.52 6.82 8.48
N ASP A 40 7.04 6.03 9.44
CA ASP A 40 7.52 4.66 9.63
C ASP A 40 6.90 3.71 8.61
N VAL A 41 5.59 3.87 8.35
CA VAL A 41 4.84 3.04 7.39
C VAL A 41 3.90 3.92 6.57
N ALA A 42 4.03 3.86 5.24
CA ALA A 42 3.10 4.50 4.33
C ALA A 42 2.06 3.51 3.78
N ILE A 43 0.79 3.90 3.79
CA ILE A 43 -0.26 3.21 3.05
C ILE A 43 -0.28 3.78 1.64
N VAL A 44 -0.16 2.96 0.62
CA VAL A 44 -0.15 3.40 -0.77
C VAL A 44 -1.10 2.56 -1.62
N GLY A 45 -1.89 3.19 -2.45
CA GLY A 45 -2.75 2.52 -3.42
C GLY A 45 -2.04 2.29 -4.75
N ILE A 46 -2.36 1.16 -5.40
CA ILE A 46 -1.89 0.85 -6.75
C ILE A 46 -3.10 0.39 -7.57
N PRO A 47 -3.84 1.34 -8.18
CA PRO A 47 -5.10 1.09 -8.88
C PRO A 47 -4.87 0.52 -10.29
N PHE A 48 -4.37 -0.72 -10.37
CA PHE A 48 -4.05 -1.41 -11.61
C PHE A 48 -4.75 -2.77 -11.67
N ASP A 49 -5.25 -3.18 -12.86
CA ASP A 49 -5.89 -4.48 -13.08
C ASP A 49 -5.84 -4.95 -14.55
N ALA A 50 -4.90 -4.45 -15.33
CA ALA A 50 -4.77 -4.89 -16.72
C ALA A 50 -4.17 -6.30 -16.88
N GLY A 51 -3.68 -6.91 -15.80
CA GLY A 51 -3.24 -8.31 -15.76
C GLY A 51 -4.37 -9.32 -15.55
N THR A 52 -5.60 -8.87 -15.28
CA THR A 52 -6.71 -9.79 -14.96
C THR A 52 -7.18 -10.60 -16.15
N SER A 53 -7.29 -11.91 -15.98
CA SER A 53 -7.74 -12.84 -17.02
C SER A 53 -9.24 -13.04 -17.09
N TYR A 54 -10.01 -12.62 -16.06
CA TYR A 54 -11.45 -12.89 -15.99
C TYR A 54 -12.28 -11.61 -15.76
N ARG A 55 -12.17 -10.95 -14.62
CA ARG A 55 -12.97 -9.76 -14.28
C ARG A 55 -12.09 -8.59 -13.93
N PRO A 56 -12.08 -7.50 -14.70
CA PRO A 56 -11.48 -6.24 -14.30
C PRO A 56 -12.31 -5.63 -13.14
N GLY A 57 -11.72 -4.70 -12.41
CA GLY A 57 -12.34 -3.99 -11.29
C GLY A 57 -11.47 -3.85 -10.06
N ALA A 58 -10.39 -4.64 -9.97
CA ALA A 58 -9.42 -4.54 -8.88
C ALA A 58 -8.77 -3.15 -8.79
N ARG A 59 -8.71 -2.40 -9.88
CA ARG A 59 -8.25 -0.98 -9.90
C ARG A 59 -9.02 -0.07 -8.95
N PHE A 60 -10.24 -0.42 -8.57
CA PHE A 60 -11.05 0.30 -7.60
C PHE A 60 -10.81 -0.15 -6.16
N GLY A 61 -9.95 -1.16 -5.95
CA GLY A 61 -9.63 -1.71 -4.63
C GLY A 61 -9.09 -0.68 -3.65
N PRO A 62 -8.07 0.13 -4.00
CA PRO A 62 -7.51 1.13 -3.07
C PRO A 62 -8.55 2.12 -2.56
N MET A 63 -9.40 2.64 -3.46
CA MET A 63 -10.47 3.56 -3.10
C MET A 63 -11.51 2.89 -2.20
N SER A 64 -11.94 1.68 -2.56
CA SER A 64 -12.96 0.94 -1.80
C SER A 64 -12.46 0.56 -0.40
N ILE A 65 -11.20 0.16 -0.27
CA ILE A 65 -10.56 -0.17 1.01
C ILE A 65 -10.46 1.08 1.89
N ARG A 66 -10.02 2.24 1.35
CA ARG A 66 -10.01 3.51 2.07
C ARG A 66 -11.40 3.89 2.56
N GLN A 67 -12.41 3.77 1.70
CA GLN A 67 -13.79 4.06 2.08
C GLN A 67 -14.28 3.14 3.21
N ALA A 68 -14.04 1.84 3.11
CA ALA A 68 -14.41 0.87 4.14
C ALA A 68 -13.66 1.11 5.45
N SER A 69 -12.38 1.49 5.41
CA SER A 69 -11.56 1.75 6.58
C SER A 69 -12.07 2.90 7.47
N ARG A 70 -12.91 3.80 6.93
CA ARG A 70 -13.56 4.89 7.69
C ARG A 70 -14.52 4.39 8.76
N HIS A 71 -14.94 3.12 8.69
CA HIS A 71 -15.80 2.50 9.72
C HIS A 71 -15.06 2.17 11.02
N LEU A 72 -13.74 2.19 11.02
CA LEU A 72 -12.95 2.00 12.24
C LEU A 72 -13.30 3.06 13.28
N ARG A 73 -13.62 2.62 14.50
CA ARG A 73 -13.95 3.49 15.64
C ARG A 73 -12.77 3.61 16.60
N THR A 74 -12.11 2.48 16.84
CA THR A 74 -10.91 2.39 17.68
C THR A 74 -9.78 1.81 16.84
N ASN A 75 -8.56 2.21 17.18
CA ASN A 75 -7.34 1.72 16.54
C ASN A 75 -6.61 0.71 17.45
N TYR A 76 -7.29 0.24 18.50
CA TYR A 76 -6.79 -0.73 19.45
C TYR A 76 -7.07 -2.15 18.98
N HIS A 77 -6.03 -2.99 19.00
CA HIS A 77 -6.10 -4.41 18.68
C HIS A 77 -6.11 -5.24 19.97
N PRO A 78 -7.26 -5.80 20.39
CA PRO A 78 -7.40 -6.41 21.73
C PRO A 78 -6.52 -7.65 21.94
N SER A 79 -6.33 -8.48 20.90
CA SER A 79 -5.54 -9.71 21.04
C SER A 79 -4.04 -9.47 21.21
N TYR A 80 -3.53 -8.34 20.74
CA TYR A 80 -2.12 -7.96 20.85
C TYR A 80 -1.88 -6.81 21.81
N ASP A 81 -2.95 -6.28 22.44
CA ASP A 81 -2.89 -5.15 23.37
C ASP A 81 -2.08 -3.96 22.81
N VAL A 82 -2.38 -3.57 21.57
CA VAL A 82 -1.63 -2.53 20.88
C VAL A 82 -2.52 -1.57 20.11
N GLU A 83 -2.10 -0.32 20.06
CA GLU A 83 -2.62 0.71 19.15
C GLU A 83 -1.51 1.05 18.11
N PRO A 84 -1.54 0.44 16.91
CA PRO A 84 -0.45 0.59 15.94
C PRO A 84 -0.12 2.05 15.61
N PHE A 85 -1.12 2.91 15.49
CA PHE A 85 -0.92 4.32 15.14
C PHE A 85 -0.37 5.17 16.30
N LYS A 86 -0.32 4.65 17.53
CA LYS A 86 0.33 5.32 18.67
C LYS A 86 1.82 4.98 18.78
N VAL A 87 2.22 3.84 18.27
CA VAL A 87 3.61 3.34 18.42
C VAL A 87 4.49 3.58 17.20
N GLN A 88 3.88 3.98 16.09
CA GLN A 88 4.58 4.32 14.85
C GLN A 88 3.80 5.38 14.07
N GLN A 89 4.52 6.22 13.31
CA GLN A 89 3.88 7.15 12.40
C GLN A 89 3.44 6.43 11.14
N VAL A 90 2.13 6.32 10.95
CA VAL A 90 1.54 5.82 9.72
C VAL A 90 0.88 6.98 8.98
N ALA A 91 1.04 7.02 7.66
CA ALA A 91 0.42 8.04 6.81
C ALA A 91 -0.10 7.43 5.51
N ASP A 92 -1.09 8.05 4.89
CA ASP A 92 -1.58 7.66 3.56
C ASP A 92 -0.78 8.43 2.50
N ALA A 93 -0.13 7.70 1.61
CA ALA A 93 0.69 8.28 0.54
C ALA A 93 -0.10 8.54 -0.76
N GLY A 94 -1.41 8.30 -0.75
CA GLY A 94 -2.21 8.36 -1.98
C GLY A 94 -1.97 7.15 -2.87
N ASP A 95 -1.99 7.36 -4.18
CA ASP A 95 -1.85 6.29 -5.17
C ASP A 95 -0.61 6.48 -6.05
N ILE A 96 0.08 5.37 -6.34
CA ILE A 96 1.03 5.32 -7.45
C ILE A 96 0.23 5.14 -8.72
N THR A 97 0.29 6.13 -9.59
CA THR A 97 -0.40 6.11 -10.90
C THR A 97 0.46 5.42 -11.95
N CYS A 98 -0.17 4.64 -12.82
CA CYS A 98 0.51 3.95 -13.91
C CYS A 98 -0.37 3.89 -15.17
N ASN A 99 0.24 3.57 -16.31
CA ASN A 99 -0.48 3.45 -17.58
C ASN A 99 -1.46 2.26 -17.54
N PRO A 100 -2.77 2.50 -17.67
CA PRO A 100 -3.76 1.40 -17.58
C PRO A 100 -3.85 0.54 -18.85
N PHE A 101 -3.15 0.91 -19.93
CA PHE A 101 -3.23 0.25 -21.23
C PHE A 101 -1.93 -0.46 -21.65
N ASN A 102 -0.85 -0.28 -20.90
CA ASN A 102 0.44 -0.89 -21.20
C ASN A 102 1.03 -1.49 -19.91
N ILE A 103 1.01 -2.82 -19.81
CA ILE A 103 1.44 -3.55 -18.63
C ILE A 103 2.95 -3.41 -18.36
N ASP A 104 3.79 -3.41 -19.39
CA ASP A 104 5.24 -3.26 -19.24
C ASP A 104 5.58 -1.86 -18.67
N GLU A 105 4.93 -0.85 -19.21
CA GLU A 105 5.08 0.52 -18.73
C GLU A 105 4.53 0.68 -17.31
N ALA A 106 3.37 0.07 -17.02
CA ALA A 106 2.77 0.10 -15.70
C ALA A 106 3.68 -0.52 -14.63
N ILE A 107 4.25 -1.70 -14.91
CA ILE A 107 5.21 -2.37 -14.02
C ILE A 107 6.39 -1.44 -13.71
N LYS A 108 6.96 -0.79 -14.73
CA LYS A 108 8.06 0.16 -14.56
C LYS A 108 7.66 1.37 -13.71
N GLN A 109 6.53 1.99 -13.99
CA GLN A 109 6.03 3.15 -13.26
C GLN A 109 5.70 2.82 -11.79
N ILE A 110 5.14 1.64 -11.54
CA ILE A 110 4.88 1.17 -10.17
C ILE A 110 6.20 0.95 -9.41
N GLU A 111 7.21 0.33 -10.05
CA GLU A 111 8.53 0.13 -9.45
C GLU A 111 9.21 1.47 -9.15
N GLU A 112 9.18 2.42 -10.06
CA GLU A 112 9.73 3.77 -9.88
C GLU A 112 9.04 4.49 -8.71
N GLY A 113 7.71 4.54 -8.69
CA GLY A 113 6.94 5.17 -7.61
C GLY A 113 7.16 4.49 -6.25
N ALA A 114 7.29 3.17 -6.22
CA ALA A 114 7.60 2.43 -5.00
C ALA A 114 9.02 2.74 -4.49
N ASN A 115 10.03 2.85 -5.38
CA ASN A 115 11.38 3.25 -5.01
C ASN A 115 11.41 4.65 -4.40
N GLU A 116 10.78 5.64 -5.07
CA GLU A 116 10.69 7.01 -4.56
C GLU A 116 10.04 7.10 -3.18
N LEU A 117 9.02 6.26 -2.95
CA LEU A 117 8.35 6.20 -1.66
C LEU A 117 9.23 5.56 -0.59
N LEU A 118 9.88 4.43 -0.89
CA LEU A 118 10.77 3.70 0.03
C LEU A 118 12.01 4.50 0.42
N ASP A 119 12.48 5.43 -0.41
CA ASP A 119 13.56 6.37 -0.05
C ASP A 119 13.17 7.33 1.08
N ARG A 120 11.87 7.55 1.29
CA ARG A 120 11.31 8.53 2.25
C ARG A 120 10.75 7.91 3.52
N VAL A 121 10.28 6.67 3.46
CA VAL A 121 9.56 5.99 4.56
C VAL A 121 10.30 4.75 5.03
N GLY A 122 9.91 4.22 6.20
CA GLY A 122 10.51 3.00 6.75
C GLY A 122 10.00 1.71 6.10
N GLY A 123 8.79 1.75 5.55
CA GLY A 123 8.16 0.63 4.85
C GLY A 123 6.83 1.04 4.24
N ILE A 124 6.26 0.18 3.40
CA ILE A 124 4.98 0.41 2.73
C ILE A 124 4.00 -0.74 2.99
N ILE A 125 2.71 -0.40 3.03
CA ILE A 125 1.59 -1.33 2.90
C ILE A 125 0.84 -0.93 1.65
N SER A 126 0.84 -1.78 0.64
CA SER A 126 0.19 -1.52 -0.64
C SER A 126 -1.25 -2.03 -0.64
N LEU A 127 -2.15 -1.21 -1.16
CA LEU A 127 -3.54 -1.56 -1.43
C LEU A 127 -3.67 -1.81 -2.94
N GLY A 128 -3.85 -3.03 -3.36
CA GLY A 128 -3.99 -3.38 -4.77
C GLY A 128 -5.43 -3.22 -5.27
N GLY A 129 -5.53 -3.28 -6.43
CA GLY A 129 -5.07 -3.76 -7.71
C GLY A 129 -5.08 -5.28 -7.82
N ASP A 130 -4.74 -5.71 -9.02
CA ASP A 130 -4.51 -7.13 -9.28
C ASP A 130 -3.13 -7.59 -8.80
N HIS A 131 -2.84 -8.89 -8.88
CA HIS A 131 -1.58 -9.45 -8.36
C HIS A 131 -0.33 -9.06 -9.17
N THR A 132 -0.48 -8.55 -10.39
CA THR A 132 0.65 -8.03 -11.19
C THR A 132 1.47 -7.00 -10.42
N ILE A 133 0.85 -6.24 -9.51
CA ILE A 133 1.54 -5.21 -8.72
C ILE A 133 2.60 -5.79 -7.77
N ALA A 134 2.54 -7.07 -7.44
CA ALA A 134 3.51 -7.71 -6.53
C ALA A 134 4.93 -7.69 -7.11
N LEU A 135 5.08 -7.94 -8.41
CA LEU A 135 6.38 -7.97 -9.09
C LEU A 135 7.16 -6.65 -8.97
N PRO A 136 6.63 -5.48 -9.39
CA PRO A 136 7.36 -4.22 -9.26
C PRO A 136 7.63 -3.83 -7.80
N LEU A 137 6.72 -4.15 -6.87
CA LEU A 137 6.92 -3.89 -5.45
C LEU A 137 8.06 -4.74 -4.87
N LEU A 138 8.14 -6.02 -5.21
CA LEU A 138 9.24 -6.89 -4.79
C LEU A 138 10.58 -6.45 -5.37
N ARG A 139 10.62 -5.96 -6.62
CA ARG A 139 11.81 -5.36 -7.23
C ARG A 139 12.28 -4.12 -6.46
N ALA A 140 11.38 -3.24 -6.08
CA ALA A 140 11.70 -2.06 -5.30
C ALA A 140 12.25 -2.41 -3.92
N VAL A 141 11.65 -3.38 -3.21
CA VAL A 141 12.14 -3.85 -1.90
C VAL A 141 13.49 -4.54 -2.03
N ASN A 142 13.69 -5.37 -3.06
CA ASN A 142 14.99 -6.00 -3.34
C ASN A 142 16.10 -4.96 -3.54
N LYS A 143 15.81 -3.91 -4.32
CA LYS A 143 16.74 -2.80 -4.54
C LYS A 143 17.07 -2.06 -3.25
N MET A 144 16.06 -1.72 -2.44
CA MET A 144 16.25 -1.07 -1.14
C MET A 144 17.14 -1.89 -0.20
N ASN A 145 17.00 -3.21 -0.18
CA ASN A 145 17.77 -4.12 0.68
C ASN A 145 19.13 -4.52 0.09
N ASN A 146 19.49 -4.09 -1.12
CA ASN A 146 20.70 -4.49 -1.84
C ASN A 146 20.86 -6.01 -1.98
N GLY A 147 19.77 -6.73 -2.19
CA GLY A 147 19.82 -8.17 -2.39
C GLY A 147 18.48 -8.88 -2.21
N PRO A 148 18.46 -10.20 -2.38
CA PRO A 148 17.22 -10.98 -2.37
C PRO A 148 16.50 -10.87 -1.02
N VAL A 149 15.16 -10.88 -1.10
CA VAL A 149 14.26 -10.84 0.06
C VAL A 149 13.51 -12.15 0.18
N ALA A 150 13.17 -12.54 1.40
CA ALA A 150 12.24 -13.63 1.63
C ALA A 150 10.80 -13.14 1.45
N LEU A 151 10.02 -13.89 0.69
CA LEU A 151 8.59 -13.63 0.48
C LEU A 151 7.78 -14.63 1.30
N VAL A 152 6.85 -14.13 2.12
CA VAL A 152 5.77 -14.92 2.70
C VAL A 152 4.51 -14.62 1.93
N HIS A 153 3.98 -15.61 1.23
CA HIS A 153 2.88 -15.46 0.27
C HIS A 153 1.65 -16.22 0.78
N PHE A 154 0.56 -15.51 1.03
CA PHE A 154 -0.74 -16.08 1.40
C PHE A 154 -1.68 -15.96 0.20
N ASP A 155 -1.73 -16.99 -0.61
CA ASP A 155 -2.52 -17.06 -1.83
C ASP A 155 -3.03 -18.48 -2.07
N ALA A 156 -4.12 -18.63 -2.85
CA ALA A 156 -4.62 -19.93 -3.29
C ALA A 156 -3.78 -20.52 -4.43
N HIS A 157 -2.96 -19.71 -5.11
CA HIS A 157 -2.15 -20.07 -6.27
C HIS A 157 -0.66 -19.84 -5.97
N LEU A 158 0.21 -20.55 -6.69
CA LEU A 158 1.66 -20.44 -6.53
C LEU A 158 2.26 -19.28 -7.31
N ASP A 159 1.59 -18.82 -8.38
CA ASP A 159 2.00 -17.73 -9.27
C ASP A 159 3.41 -17.92 -9.87
N THR A 160 3.71 -19.14 -10.28
CA THR A 160 5.04 -19.57 -10.75
C THR A 160 5.08 -19.89 -12.23
N TRP A 161 4.07 -19.53 -12.99
CA TRP A 161 4.07 -19.74 -14.44
C TRP A 161 4.87 -18.64 -15.15
N ASP A 162 5.69 -19.05 -16.12
CA ASP A 162 6.47 -18.11 -16.91
C ASP A 162 5.62 -17.29 -17.87
N THR A 163 4.54 -17.87 -18.38
CA THR A 163 3.62 -17.21 -19.33
C THR A 163 2.20 -17.76 -19.18
N TYR A 164 1.23 -16.91 -19.46
CA TYR A 164 -0.16 -17.30 -19.61
C TYR A 164 -0.75 -16.70 -20.89
N PHE A 165 -1.31 -17.55 -21.78
CA PHE A 165 -1.70 -17.16 -23.14
C PHE A 165 -0.59 -16.43 -23.92
N GLY A 166 0.67 -16.77 -23.68
CA GLY A 166 1.82 -16.14 -24.32
C GLY A 166 2.21 -14.77 -23.75
N ALA A 167 1.50 -14.26 -22.74
CA ALA A 167 1.86 -13.04 -22.05
C ALA A 167 2.75 -13.34 -20.84
N PRO A 168 3.89 -12.64 -20.68
CA PRO A 168 4.81 -12.86 -19.56
C PRO A 168 4.33 -12.23 -18.26
N TYR A 169 3.42 -11.26 -18.30
CA TYR A 169 2.89 -10.59 -17.15
C TYR A 169 1.36 -10.71 -17.10
N THR A 170 0.89 -11.42 -16.10
CA THR A 170 -0.52 -11.59 -15.74
C THR A 170 -0.63 -11.67 -14.22
N HIS A 171 -1.86 -11.70 -13.72
CA HIS A 171 -2.07 -11.92 -12.29
C HIS A 171 -2.19 -13.40 -11.98
#